data_e9167163f7a644200cac54fc05b11feb
#
_entry.id   e9167163f7a644200cac54fc05b11feb
#
_cell.length_a   1.000
_cell.length_b   1.000
_cell.length_c   1.000
_cell.angle_alpha   90.00
_cell.angle_beta   90.00
_cell.angle_gamma   90.00
#
_symmetry.space_group_name_H-M   'P 1'
#
loop_
_entity.id
_entity.type
_entity.pdbx_description
1 polymer ?
#
loop_
_entity_poly.entity_id
_entity_poly.type
_entity_poly.pdbx_seq_one_letter_code
_entity_poly.pdbx_strand_id
1 'polypeptide(L)'
;MARHRGGAAVVFAIAVLFVAAVGGFILYLRAGTMREADVLIQGDSLVITGQYGVTYRLDDIQDVHASNALPSVGRKVNGAGLSGVRKGDYEVEGLGTARLFLHSSSGPYLYLKVNDQWTILSFPDGGKTTAILDRIRSAWDGGD
;
A
#
# COMPACT_ATOMS: atom_id res chain seq x y z
N MET A 1 57.55 -1.08 -16.93
CA MET A 1 56.68 -0.33 -16.01
C MET A 1 55.28 -0.07 -16.57
N ALA A 2 54.55 -1.07 -17.02
CA ALA A 2 53.25 -0.91 -17.65
C ALA A 2 52.19 -1.91 -17.14
N ARG A 3 52.20 -2.28 -15.86
CA ARG A 3 51.29 -3.35 -15.32
C ARG A 3 50.27 -2.93 -14.29
N HIS A 4 50.11 -1.66 -13.92
CA HIS A 4 49.16 -1.23 -12.88
C HIS A 4 47.92 -0.48 -13.39
N ARG A 5 47.80 -0.18 -14.68
CA ARG A 5 46.65 0.55 -15.22
C ARG A 5 45.39 -0.33 -15.40
N GLY A 6 45.54 -1.64 -15.58
CA GLY A 6 44.41 -2.55 -15.78
C GLY A 6 43.62 -2.80 -14.50
N GLY A 7 44.29 -2.91 -13.35
CA GLY A 7 43.63 -3.18 -12.09
C GLY A 7 42.70 -2.04 -11.62
N ALA A 8 43.16 -0.80 -11.75
CA ALA A 8 42.33 0.36 -11.36
C ALA A 8 41.08 0.52 -12.23
N ALA A 9 41.18 0.25 -13.53
CA ALA A 9 40.03 0.29 -14.44
C ALA A 9 38.99 -0.80 -14.12
N VAL A 10 39.46 -2.00 -13.77
CA VAL A 10 38.57 -3.10 -13.36
C VAL A 10 37.88 -2.77 -12.06
N VAL A 11 38.59 -2.26 -11.05
CA VAL A 11 38.01 -1.85 -9.77
C VAL A 11 36.97 -0.74 -9.96
N PHE A 12 37.28 0.23 -10.80
CA PHE A 12 36.34 1.31 -11.12
C PHE A 12 35.10 0.79 -11.84
N ALA A 13 35.22 -0.11 -12.79
CA ALA A 13 34.10 -0.72 -13.49
C ALA A 13 33.21 -1.51 -12.54
N ILE A 14 33.76 -2.29 -11.62
CA ILE A 14 33.03 -3.03 -10.59
C ILE A 14 32.30 -2.06 -9.67
N ALA A 15 32.91 -0.98 -9.23
CA ALA A 15 32.28 0.03 -8.38
C ALA A 15 31.09 0.69 -9.07
N VAL A 16 31.21 1.05 -10.35
CA VAL A 16 30.13 1.63 -11.14
C VAL A 16 28.95 0.65 -11.29
N LEU A 17 29.23 -0.62 -11.59
CA LEU A 17 28.20 -1.66 -11.69
C LEU A 17 27.49 -1.88 -10.36
N PHE A 18 28.22 -1.87 -9.26
CA PHE A 18 27.63 -2.00 -7.92
C PHE A 18 26.71 -0.83 -7.58
N VAL A 19 27.15 0.41 -7.83
CA VAL A 19 26.32 1.61 -7.62
C VAL A 19 25.08 1.59 -8.50
N ALA A 20 25.19 1.17 -9.76
CA ALA A 20 24.07 1.03 -10.67
C ALA A 20 23.07 -0.03 -10.19
N ALA A 21 23.56 -1.18 -9.71
CA ALA A 21 22.72 -2.25 -9.17
C ALA A 21 21.97 -1.80 -7.90
N VAL A 22 22.65 -1.15 -6.97
CA VAL A 22 22.05 -0.62 -5.74
C VAL A 22 21.04 0.48 -6.07
N GLY A 23 21.37 1.40 -6.96
CA GLY A 23 20.47 2.46 -7.43
C GLY A 23 19.21 1.88 -8.11
N GLY A 24 19.38 0.91 -8.98
CA GLY A 24 18.27 0.20 -9.64
C GLY A 24 17.38 -0.54 -8.66
N PHE A 25 17.96 -1.18 -7.65
CA PHE A 25 17.22 -1.86 -6.60
C PHE A 25 16.40 -0.89 -5.73
N ILE A 26 16.98 0.25 -5.36
CA ILE A 26 16.27 1.31 -4.62
C ILE A 26 15.10 1.86 -5.44
N LEU A 27 15.30 2.11 -6.74
CA LEU A 27 14.23 2.57 -7.62
C LEU A 27 13.11 1.53 -7.75
N TYR A 28 13.46 0.25 -7.85
CA TYR A 28 12.49 -0.84 -7.88
C TYR A 28 11.65 -0.90 -6.61
N LEU A 29 12.26 -0.79 -5.43
CA LEU A 29 11.54 -0.76 -4.15
C LEU A 29 10.60 0.46 -4.05
N ARG A 30 11.06 1.63 -4.49
CA ARG A 30 10.25 2.85 -4.53
C ARG A 30 9.05 2.71 -5.45
N ALA A 31 9.24 2.16 -6.64
CA ALA A 31 8.16 1.94 -7.60
C ALA A 31 7.06 1.03 -7.02
N GLY A 32 7.43 -0.01 -6.27
CA GLY A 32 6.50 -0.90 -5.59
C GLY A 32 5.66 -0.17 -4.53
N THR A 33 6.29 0.68 -3.72
CA THR A 33 5.60 1.46 -2.67
C THR A 33 4.65 2.49 -3.26
N MET A 34 5.02 3.12 -4.39
CA MET A 34 4.23 4.17 -5.04
C MET A 34 3.05 3.65 -5.85
N ARG A 35 3.04 2.36 -6.23
CA ARG A 35 1.91 1.79 -6.96
C ARG A 35 0.66 1.80 -6.08
N GLU A 36 -0.44 2.28 -6.66
CA GLU A 36 -1.75 2.17 -6.03
C GLU A 36 -2.13 0.70 -5.84
N ALA A 37 -2.80 0.42 -4.73
CA ALA A 37 -3.46 -0.86 -4.54
C ALA A 37 -4.67 -0.95 -5.49
N ASP A 38 -4.91 -2.12 -6.03
CA ASP A 38 -6.16 -2.43 -6.72
C ASP A 38 -7.07 -3.23 -5.79
N VAL A 39 -8.36 -2.98 -5.90
CA VAL A 39 -9.38 -3.67 -5.13
C VAL A 39 -10.26 -4.47 -6.10
N LEU A 40 -10.20 -5.78 -5.95
CA LEU A 40 -10.90 -6.74 -6.81
C LEU A 40 -11.89 -7.56 -5.98
N ILE A 41 -13.03 -7.87 -6.57
CA ILE A 41 -13.98 -8.81 -6.00
C ILE A 41 -13.95 -10.06 -6.86
N GLN A 42 -13.62 -11.19 -6.24
CA GLN A 42 -13.48 -12.49 -6.89
C GLN A 42 -14.31 -13.51 -6.13
N GLY A 43 -15.50 -13.82 -6.64
CA GLY A 43 -16.45 -14.69 -5.96
C GLY A 43 -16.88 -14.09 -4.61
N ASP A 44 -16.61 -14.81 -3.54
CA ASP A 44 -16.90 -14.43 -2.15
C ASP A 44 -15.73 -13.69 -1.45
N SER A 45 -14.73 -13.28 -2.22
CA SER A 45 -13.51 -12.68 -1.69
C SER A 45 -13.27 -11.26 -2.20
N LEU A 46 -12.84 -10.40 -1.30
CA LEU A 46 -12.32 -9.07 -1.56
C LEU A 46 -10.79 -9.12 -1.53
N VAL A 47 -10.16 -8.80 -2.65
CA VAL A 47 -8.69 -8.85 -2.79
C VAL A 47 -8.16 -7.44 -2.92
N ILE A 48 -7.29 -7.03 -2.00
CA ILE A 48 -6.50 -5.80 -2.10
C ILE A 48 -5.10 -6.21 -2.54
N THR A 49 -4.71 -5.78 -3.73
CA THR A 49 -3.45 -6.18 -4.36
C THR A 49 -2.29 -5.26 -3.98
N GLY A 50 -1.09 -5.67 -4.32
CA GLY A 50 0.12 -4.87 -4.16
C GLY A 50 0.89 -5.17 -2.90
N GLN A 51 1.83 -4.29 -2.57
CA GLN A 51 2.64 -4.42 -1.36
C GLN A 51 1.75 -4.33 -0.11
N TYR A 52 1.89 -5.28 0.81
CA TYR A 52 1.03 -5.49 1.98
C TYR A 52 -0.41 -5.87 1.63
N GLY A 53 -0.66 -6.33 0.41
CA GLY A 53 -1.98 -6.78 -0.04
C GLY A 53 -2.58 -7.86 0.86
N VAL A 54 -3.90 -7.95 0.84
CA VAL A 54 -4.66 -8.85 1.70
C VAL A 54 -5.92 -9.32 1.00
N THR A 55 -6.35 -10.52 1.33
CA THR A 55 -7.63 -11.08 0.88
C THR A 55 -8.55 -11.26 2.08
N TYR A 56 -9.76 -10.73 1.97
CA TYR A 56 -10.82 -10.88 2.95
C TYR A 56 -11.98 -11.66 2.36
N ARG A 57 -12.70 -12.40 3.19
CA ARG A 57 -14.00 -12.93 2.80
C ARG A 57 -15.06 -11.83 2.92
N LEU A 58 -15.98 -11.78 1.98
CA LEU A 58 -17.10 -10.81 2.05
C LEU A 58 -17.97 -11.02 3.30
N ASP A 59 -18.15 -12.28 3.71
CA ASP A 59 -18.91 -12.64 4.93
C ASP A 59 -18.28 -12.15 6.23
N ASP A 60 -16.97 -11.90 6.24
CA ASP A 60 -16.24 -11.41 7.41
C ASP A 60 -16.28 -9.88 7.54
N ILE A 61 -16.85 -9.17 6.58
CA ILE A 61 -16.98 -7.72 6.61
C ILE A 61 -18.03 -7.32 7.66
N GLN A 62 -17.63 -6.46 8.57
CA GLN A 62 -18.47 -5.95 9.65
C GLN A 62 -18.99 -4.54 9.38
N ASP A 63 -18.18 -3.72 8.68
CA ASP A 63 -18.51 -2.35 8.33
C ASP A 63 -17.74 -1.92 7.08
N VAL A 64 -18.39 -1.12 6.23
CA VAL A 64 -17.77 -0.44 5.10
C VAL A 64 -18.41 0.93 4.91
N HIS A 65 -17.60 1.98 4.99
CA HIS A 65 -18.07 3.35 4.78
C HIS A 65 -16.94 4.25 4.27
N ALA A 66 -17.31 5.44 3.81
CA ALA A 66 -16.36 6.50 3.47
C ALA A 66 -16.46 7.66 4.46
N SER A 67 -15.32 8.29 4.73
CA SER A 67 -15.24 9.51 5.54
C SER A 67 -14.17 10.44 4.98
N ASN A 68 -14.37 11.74 5.09
CA ASN A 68 -13.34 12.73 4.76
C ASN A 68 -12.33 12.96 5.89
N ALA A 69 -12.59 12.39 7.08
CA ALA A 69 -11.72 12.49 8.23
C ALA A 69 -10.86 11.23 8.37
N LEU A 70 -9.59 11.44 8.70
CA LEU A 70 -8.64 10.41 9.09
C LEU A 70 -8.10 10.73 10.47
N PRO A 71 -8.23 9.84 11.47
CA PRO A 71 -7.59 10.00 12.76
C PRO A 71 -6.07 10.09 12.63
N SER A 72 -5.41 10.59 13.67
CA SER A 72 -3.95 10.67 13.69
C SER A 72 -3.33 9.30 13.49
N VAL A 73 -2.45 9.21 12.48
CA VAL A 73 -1.66 8.01 12.20
C VAL A 73 -0.35 8.12 12.94
N GLY A 74 -0.16 7.23 13.90
CA GLY A 74 1.00 7.19 14.76
C GLY A 74 2.11 6.28 14.24
N ARG A 75 2.63 5.44 15.12
CA ARG A 75 3.78 4.60 14.85
C ARG A 75 3.48 3.54 13.79
N LYS A 76 4.43 3.36 12.88
CA LYS A 76 4.45 2.24 11.95
C LYS A 76 4.81 0.96 12.70
N VAL A 77 3.95 -0.04 12.60
CA VAL A 77 4.18 -1.38 13.16
C VAL A 77 4.90 -2.25 12.14
N ASN A 78 4.35 -2.36 10.94
CA ASN A 78 4.96 -3.08 9.82
C ASN A 78 4.47 -2.45 8.52
N GLY A 79 5.35 -1.80 7.77
CA GLY A 79 4.88 -1.14 6.56
C GLY A 79 5.94 -0.27 5.90
N ALA A 80 5.52 0.43 4.87
CA ALA A 80 6.30 1.39 4.11
C ALA A 80 5.59 2.75 4.04
N GLY A 81 6.36 3.81 4.16
CA GLY A 81 5.88 5.19 3.98
C GLY A 81 6.87 5.99 3.16
N LEU A 82 6.40 6.65 2.12
CA LEU A 82 7.21 7.46 1.22
C LEU A 82 6.34 8.54 0.57
N SER A 83 6.78 9.79 0.64
CA SER A 83 6.13 10.92 -0.07
C SER A 83 4.60 11.00 0.12
N GLY A 84 4.11 10.80 1.36
CA GLY A 84 2.68 10.84 1.68
C GLY A 84 1.92 9.54 1.40
N VAL A 85 2.55 8.54 0.79
CA VAL A 85 2.01 7.19 0.64
C VAL A 85 2.33 6.38 1.89
N ARG A 86 1.34 5.69 2.45
CA ARG A 86 1.50 4.78 3.59
C ARG A 86 0.84 3.46 3.30
N LYS A 87 1.60 2.39 3.42
CA LYS A 87 1.12 1.00 3.25
C LYS A 87 1.58 0.14 4.40
N GLY A 88 0.70 -0.74 4.86
CA GLY A 88 0.98 -1.70 5.92
C GLY A 88 0.28 -1.36 7.22
N ASP A 89 0.78 -1.88 8.34
CA ASP A 89 0.14 -1.77 9.63
C ASP A 89 0.71 -0.59 10.43
N TYR A 90 -0.19 0.27 10.89
CA TYR A 90 0.11 1.47 11.68
C TYR A 90 -0.81 1.56 12.88
N GLU A 91 -0.32 2.18 13.96
CA GLU A 91 -1.19 2.59 15.05
C GLU A 91 -2.01 3.80 14.62
N VAL A 92 -3.32 3.73 14.76
CA VAL A 92 -4.26 4.79 14.40
C VAL A 92 -5.08 5.16 15.62
N GLU A 93 -5.13 6.44 15.94
CA GLU A 93 -5.83 6.95 17.11
C GLU A 93 -7.31 6.53 17.11
N GLY A 94 -7.73 5.90 18.21
CA GLY A 94 -9.11 5.42 18.38
C GLY A 94 -9.46 4.12 17.65
N LEU A 95 -8.58 3.61 16.78
CA LEU A 95 -8.82 2.40 15.99
C LEU A 95 -7.86 1.24 16.34
N GLY A 96 -6.77 1.52 17.07
CA GLY A 96 -5.72 0.55 17.33
C GLY A 96 -4.83 0.35 16.10
N THR A 97 -4.30 -0.86 15.92
CA THR A 97 -3.52 -1.19 14.72
C THR A 97 -4.45 -1.37 13.54
N ALA A 98 -4.27 -0.56 12.51
CA ALA A 98 -5.04 -0.62 11.26
C ALA A 98 -4.11 -0.85 10.08
N ARG A 99 -4.61 -1.54 9.05
CA ARG A 99 -3.92 -1.70 7.78
C ARG A 99 -4.23 -0.54 6.86
N LEU A 100 -3.20 0.12 6.39
CA LEU A 100 -3.33 1.32 5.56
C LEU A 100 -2.89 1.07 4.13
N PHE A 101 -3.64 1.62 3.18
CA PHE A 101 -3.30 1.75 1.77
C PHE A 101 -3.60 3.20 1.37
N LEU A 102 -2.84 4.13 1.92
CA LEU A 102 -3.05 5.56 1.73
C LEU A 102 -2.17 6.08 0.60
N HIS A 103 -2.79 6.44 -0.50
CA HIS A 103 -2.16 7.07 -1.67
C HIS A 103 -2.52 8.54 -1.82
N SER A 104 -3.30 9.08 -0.88
CA SER A 104 -3.69 10.47 -0.79
C SER A 104 -3.66 10.93 0.66
N SER A 105 -3.27 12.17 0.88
CA SER A 105 -3.33 12.83 2.20
C SER A 105 -4.67 13.53 2.46
N SER A 106 -5.58 13.47 1.52
CA SER A 106 -6.93 14.03 1.63
C SER A 106 -7.99 12.97 1.32
N GLY A 107 -9.17 13.13 1.93
CA GLY A 107 -10.31 12.24 1.69
C GLY A 107 -10.86 12.31 0.26
N PRO A 108 -11.82 11.46 -0.06
CA PRO A 108 -12.45 10.51 0.85
C PRO A 108 -11.56 9.31 1.19
N TYR A 109 -11.68 8.82 2.42
CA TYR A 109 -11.07 7.60 2.90
C TYR A 109 -12.10 6.48 2.96
N LEU A 110 -11.77 5.31 2.45
CA LEU A 110 -12.58 4.11 2.56
C LEU A 110 -12.18 3.36 3.83
N TYR A 111 -13.14 3.16 4.72
CA TYR A 111 -13.00 2.37 5.93
C TYR A 111 -13.65 1.01 5.75
N LEU A 112 -12.90 -0.04 6.01
CA LEU A 112 -13.34 -1.42 5.94
C LEU A 112 -12.99 -2.11 7.26
N LYS A 113 -13.98 -2.65 7.96
CA LYS A 113 -13.78 -3.43 9.17
C LYS A 113 -14.00 -4.91 8.89
N VAL A 114 -12.97 -5.70 9.14
CA VAL A 114 -12.99 -7.16 8.95
C VAL A 114 -12.35 -7.83 10.17
N ASN A 115 -13.04 -8.75 10.81
CA ASN A 115 -12.56 -9.46 11.99
C ASN A 115 -12.02 -8.51 13.08
N ASP A 116 -12.76 -7.45 13.38
CA ASP A 116 -12.41 -6.40 14.36
C ASP A 116 -11.17 -5.58 14.03
N GLN A 117 -10.60 -5.72 12.84
CA GLN A 117 -9.50 -4.91 12.35
C GLN A 117 -9.95 -3.93 11.27
N TRP A 118 -9.43 -2.71 11.35
CA TRP A 118 -9.68 -1.70 10.33
C TRP A 118 -8.64 -1.77 9.20
N THR A 119 -9.13 -1.62 7.99
CA THR A 119 -8.34 -1.34 6.78
C THR A 119 -8.82 -0.01 6.21
N ILE A 120 -7.90 0.89 5.91
CA ILE A 120 -8.22 2.23 5.41
C ILE A 120 -7.51 2.44 4.09
N LEU A 121 -8.27 2.82 3.06
CA LEU A 121 -7.75 3.08 1.73
C LEU A 121 -8.04 4.53 1.32
N SER A 122 -7.12 5.12 0.58
CA SER A 122 -7.37 6.38 -0.13
C SER A 122 -6.60 6.40 -1.44
N PHE A 123 -7.16 7.10 -2.41
CA PHE A 123 -6.59 7.24 -3.74
C PHE A 123 -6.52 8.73 -4.13
N PRO A 124 -5.57 9.14 -4.99
CA PRO A 124 -5.51 10.49 -5.50
C PRO A 124 -6.80 10.92 -6.20
N ASP A 125 -7.45 10.00 -6.91
CA ASP A 125 -8.80 10.18 -7.45
C ASP A 125 -9.86 9.76 -6.44
N GLY A 126 -10.55 10.71 -5.84
CA GLY A 126 -11.64 10.46 -4.89
C GLY A 126 -12.83 9.70 -5.51
N GLY A 127 -13.06 9.86 -6.80
CA GLY A 127 -14.05 9.09 -7.55
C GLY A 127 -13.75 7.59 -7.57
N LYS A 128 -12.48 7.22 -7.62
CA LYS A 128 -12.03 5.82 -7.50
C LYS A 128 -12.41 5.24 -6.14
N THR A 129 -12.20 5.98 -5.05
CA THR A 129 -12.58 5.56 -3.69
C THR A 129 -14.08 5.28 -3.59
N THR A 130 -14.90 6.19 -4.11
CA THR A 130 -16.37 6.03 -4.10
C THR A 130 -16.81 4.84 -4.96
N ALA A 131 -16.24 4.66 -6.15
CA ALA A 131 -16.56 3.53 -7.01
C ALA A 131 -16.20 2.18 -6.38
N ILE A 132 -15.09 2.09 -5.66
CA ILE A 132 -14.69 0.89 -4.92
C ILE A 132 -15.68 0.63 -3.78
N LEU A 133 -16.05 1.66 -3.02
CA LEU A 133 -17.06 1.54 -1.95
C LEU A 133 -18.37 0.95 -2.47
N ASP A 134 -18.87 1.48 -3.58
CA ASP A 134 -20.14 1.03 -4.17
C ASP A 134 -20.05 -0.43 -4.63
N ARG A 135 -18.91 -0.83 -5.21
CA ARG A 135 -18.69 -2.24 -5.60
C ARG A 135 -18.65 -3.17 -4.40
N ILE A 136 -17.98 -2.77 -3.31
CA ILE A 136 -17.91 -3.58 -2.09
C ILE A 136 -19.29 -3.73 -1.49
N ARG A 137 -20.04 -2.64 -1.36
CA ARG A 137 -21.43 -2.67 -0.84
C ARG A 137 -22.32 -3.58 -1.66
N SER A 138 -22.28 -3.46 -3.00
CA SER A 138 -23.10 -4.30 -3.89
C SER A 138 -22.76 -5.79 -3.75
N ALA A 139 -21.51 -6.12 -3.55
CA ALA A 139 -21.08 -7.51 -3.38
C ALA A 139 -21.42 -8.04 -1.98
N TRP A 140 -21.30 -7.20 -0.97
CA TRP A 140 -21.60 -7.54 0.42
C TRP A 140 -23.10 -7.70 0.66
N ASP A 141 -23.93 -6.75 0.15
CA ASP A 141 -25.39 -6.81 0.27
C ASP A 141 -26.03 -7.89 -0.63
N GLY A 142 -25.32 -8.34 -1.65
CA GLY A 142 -25.79 -9.39 -2.57
C GLY A 142 -25.58 -10.83 -2.07
N GLY A 143 -25.08 -10.99 -0.85
CA GLY A 143 -24.78 -12.29 -0.24
C GLY A 143 -25.87 -12.83 0.72
N ASP A 144 -27.04 -12.17 0.79
CA ASP A 144 -28.21 -12.64 1.55
C ASP A 144 -29.15 -13.52 0.70
#